data_1271e4baabec66345999bff474615316
#
_entry.id   1271e4baabec66345999bff474615316
#
_cell.length_a   1.000
_cell.length_b   1.000
_cell.length_c   1.000
_cell.angle_alpha   90.00
_cell.angle_beta   90.00
_cell.angle_gamma   90.00
#
_symmetry.space_group_name_H-M   'P 1'
#
loop_
_entity.id
_entity.type
_entity.pdbx_description
1 polymer ?
#
loop_
_entity_poly.entity_id
_entity_poly.type
_entity_poly.pdbx_seq_one_letter_code
_entity_poly.pdbx_strand_id
1 'polypeptide(L)'
;TGCCYFDLCRERDNVLKNQTRFTTPVNLIVGLDVSLKMLLAGGLDAVYRKQWALTMFTRAAVKAMGLELLAPDDFAWGITSVLLPEGVDGNEVLRLAAEKHGIYMAGGQDQLKGRIVRIGHMGWVDWADVAAGLYALERSIVDAGGYIGARNYLEQGLAVYRAALEVTPGTPVSCPAVR
;
A
#
# COMPACT_ATOMS: atom_id res chain seq x y z
N THR A 1 -22.01 8.20 -29.82
CA THR A 1 -21.72 9.13 -28.72
C THR A 1 -20.28 9.57 -28.83
N GLY A 2 -20.06 10.83 -29.27
CA GLY A 2 -18.76 11.35 -29.63
C GLY A 2 -17.85 11.62 -28.44
N CYS A 3 -17.22 10.60 -27.90
CA CYS A 3 -16.15 10.76 -26.94
C CYS A 3 -14.84 11.08 -27.70
N CYS A 4 -14.37 12.32 -27.59
CA CYS A 4 -13.20 12.73 -28.38
C CYS A 4 -11.93 11.99 -27.99
N TYR A 5 -11.66 11.77 -26.69
CA TYR A 5 -10.44 11.14 -26.21
C TYR A 5 -10.47 9.61 -26.19
N PHE A 6 -11.61 8.99 -26.01
CA PHE A 6 -11.75 7.52 -25.84
C PHE A 6 -12.43 6.87 -27.05
N ASP A 7 -12.23 7.41 -28.25
CA ASP A 7 -12.71 6.83 -29.51
C ASP A 7 -11.70 5.80 -30.03
N LEU A 8 -11.85 4.56 -29.61
CA LEU A 8 -10.95 3.46 -29.97
C LEU A 8 -10.92 3.17 -31.47
N CYS A 9 -12.03 3.46 -32.21
CA CYS A 9 -12.06 3.27 -33.67
C CYS A 9 -11.12 4.24 -34.35
N ARG A 10 -11.15 5.51 -33.96
CA ARG A 10 -10.25 6.52 -34.51
C ARG A 10 -8.80 6.32 -34.06
N GLU A 11 -8.57 5.85 -32.84
CA GLU A 11 -7.21 5.49 -32.39
C GLU A 11 -6.65 4.37 -33.25
N ARG A 12 -7.40 3.29 -33.49
CA ARG A 12 -6.99 2.21 -34.38
C ARG A 12 -6.65 2.71 -35.80
N ASP A 13 -7.50 3.59 -36.37
CA ASP A 13 -7.30 4.11 -37.72
C ASP A 13 -6.04 4.97 -37.83
N ASN A 14 -5.62 5.66 -36.74
CA ASN A 14 -4.36 6.40 -36.70
C ASN A 14 -3.16 5.44 -36.51
N VAL A 15 -3.26 4.45 -35.64
CA VAL A 15 -2.21 3.45 -35.43
C VAL A 15 -1.89 2.70 -36.71
N LEU A 16 -2.87 2.35 -37.54
CA LEU A 16 -2.67 1.72 -38.83
C LEU A 16 -1.89 2.62 -39.85
N LYS A 17 -1.88 3.92 -39.63
CA LYS A 17 -1.09 4.91 -40.39
C LYS A 17 0.25 5.24 -39.74
N ASN A 18 0.64 4.54 -38.66
CA ASN A 18 1.79 4.88 -37.80
C ASN A 18 1.73 6.31 -37.28
N GLN A 19 0.54 6.78 -36.92
CA GLN A 19 0.30 8.11 -36.37
C GLN A 19 -0.41 8.01 -35.02
N THR A 20 -0.22 9.02 -34.18
CA THR A 20 -0.98 9.23 -32.96
C THR A 20 -2.04 10.30 -33.23
N ARG A 21 -3.21 10.14 -32.65
CA ARG A 21 -4.29 11.13 -32.78
C ARG A 21 -3.98 12.45 -32.07
N PHE A 22 -3.26 12.35 -30.96
CA PHE A 22 -2.85 13.50 -30.15
C PHE A 22 -1.34 13.49 -29.97
N THR A 23 -0.79 14.58 -29.45
CA THR A 23 0.63 14.66 -29.13
C THR A 23 1.02 13.55 -28.17
N THR A 24 1.98 12.74 -28.58
CA THR A 24 2.47 11.62 -27.77
C THR A 24 3.15 12.15 -26.50
N PRO A 25 2.82 11.62 -25.31
CA PRO A 25 3.46 12.04 -24.07
C PRO A 25 4.85 11.39 -23.91
N VAL A 26 5.80 11.83 -24.72
CA VAL A 26 7.15 11.21 -24.84
C VAL A 26 7.84 11.11 -23.48
N ASN A 27 7.73 12.15 -22.65
CA ASN A 27 8.34 12.16 -21.31
C ASN A 27 7.80 11.04 -20.42
N LEU A 28 6.49 10.76 -20.48
CA LEU A 28 5.87 9.67 -19.73
C LEU A 28 6.29 8.31 -20.25
N ILE A 29 6.46 8.17 -21.58
CA ILE A 29 6.93 6.92 -22.20
C ILE A 29 8.37 6.63 -21.79
N VAL A 30 9.24 7.64 -21.81
CA VAL A 30 10.63 7.49 -21.34
C VAL A 30 10.66 7.15 -19.84
N GLY A 31 9.85 7.82 -19.02
CA GLY A 31 9.73 7.50 -17.60
C GLY A 31 9.22 6.08 -17.35
N LEU A 32 8.25 5.63 -18.16
CA LEU A 32 7.74 4.25 -18.09
C LEU A 32 8.81 3.22 -18.45
N ASP A 33 9.59 3.47 -19.51
CA ASP A 33 10.69 2.58 -19.91
C ASP A 33 11.72 2.40 -18.77
N VAL A 34 12.12 3.51 -18.13
CA VAL A 34 13.02 3.46 -16.97
C VAL A 34 12.40 2.69 -15.82
N SER A 35 11.15 2.99 -15.48
CA SER A 35 10.44 2.32 -14.38
C SER A 35 10.28 0.82 -14.60
N LEU A 36 9.98 0.41 -15.84
CA LEU A 36 9.87 -1.01 -16.20
C LEU A 36 11.24 -1.70 -16.14
N LYS A 37 12.32 -1.07 -16.59
CA LYS A 37 13.67 -1.62 -16.44
C LYS A 37 14.05 -1.83 -15.00
N MET A 38 13.77 -0.86 -14.12
CA MET A 38 14.01 -0.99 -12.68
C MET A 38 13.16 -2.12 -12.06
N LEU A 39 11.86 -2.18 -12.39
CA LEU A 39 10.95 -3.19 -11.89
C LEU A 39 11.39 -4.61 -12.29
N LEU A 40 11.83 -4.78 -13.53
CA LEU A 40 12.15 -6.08 -14.11
C LEU A 40 13.60 -6.52 -13.88
N ALA A 41 14.46 -5.64 -13.34
CA ALA A 41 15.89 -5.94 -13.14
C ALA A 41 16.14 -7.21 -12.31
N GLY A 42 15.28 -7.48 -11.30
CA GLY A 42 15.33 -8.69 -10.47
C GLY A 42 14.39 -9.81 -10.91
N GLY A 43 13.60 -9.58 -11.98
CA GLY A 43 12.55 -10.48 -12.43
C GLY A 43 11.23 -10.34 -11.67
N LEU A 44 10.12 -10.74 -12.28
CA LEU A 44 8.78 -10.61 -11.71
C LEU A 44 8.60 -11.41 -10.41
N ASP A 45 9.24 -12.56 -10.30
CA ASP A 45 9.16 -13.39 -9.09
C ASP A 45 9.72 -12.64 -7.86
N ALA A 46 10.80 -11.89 -8.02
CA ALA A 46 11.35 -11.05 -6.97
C ALA A 46 10.38 -9.91 -6.59
N VAL A 47 9.73 -9.31 -7.58
CA VAL A 47 8.71 -8.27 -7.35
C VAL A 47 7.53 -8.83 -6.56
N TYR A 48 6.99 -9.96 -6.96
CA TYR A 48 5.86 -10.60 -6.27
C TYR A 48 6.23 -11.04 -4.85
N ARG A 49 7.42 -11.60 -4.67
CA ARG A 49 7.93 -12.01 -3.36
C ARG A 49 8.07 -10.83 -2.40
N LYS A 50 8.70 -9.74 -2.88
CA LYS A 50 8.79 -8.49 -2.12
C LYS A 50 7.42 -7.94 -1.76
N GLN A 51 6.50 -7.87 -2.75
CA GLN A 51 5.16 -7.33 -2.54
C GLN A 51 4.38 -8.15 -1.52
N TRP A 52 4.45 -9.48 -1.61
CA TRP A 52 3.83 -10.38 -0.64
C TRP A 52 4.39 -10.16 0.77
N ALA A 53 5.71 -10.09 0.91
CA ALA A 53 6.37 -9.89 2.20
C ALA A 53 5.98 -8.54 2.83
N LEU A 54 5.93 -7.45 2.08
CA LEU A 54 5.46 -6.14 2.56
C LEU A 54 3.99 -6.17 2.99
N THR A 55 3.16 -6.87 2.24
CA THR A 55 1.75 -7.07 2.60
C THR A 55 1.62 -7.80 3.92
N MET A 56 2.31 -8.90 4.09
CA MET A 56 2.27 -9.71 5.31
C MET A 56 2.87 -8.97 6.51
N PHE A 57 3.95 -8.19 6.31
CA PHE A 57 4.50 -7.30 7.31
C PHE A 57 3.46 -6.30 7.83
N THR A 58 2.88 -5.53 6.93
CA THR A 58 1.92 -4.48 7.27
C THR A 58 0.72 -5.06 8.04
N ARG A 59 0.15 -6.15 7.52
CA ARG A 59 -1.00 -6.81 8.14
C ARG A 59 -0.69 -7.41 9.52
N ALA A 60 0.47 -8.03 9.68
CA ALA A 60 0.90 -8.59 10.96
C ALA A 60 1.13 -7.49 11.99
N ALA A 61 1.79 -6.41 11.62
CA ALA A 61 2.02 -5.28 12.51
C ALA A 61 0.71 -4.62 12.94
N VAL A 62 -0.22 -4.39 12.01
CA VAL A 62 -1.56 -3.83 12.31
C VAL A 62 -2.32 -4.73 13.30
N LYS A 63 -2.33 -6.05 13.08
CA LYS A 63 -2.94 -7.01 14.02
C LYS A 63 -2.25 -6.99 15.40
N ALA A 64 -0.92 -6.90 15.42
CA ALA A 64 -0.16 -6.80 16.66
C ALA A 64 -0.42 -5.50 17.43
N MET A 65 -0.77 -4.40 16.75
CA MET A 65 -1.27 -3.18 17.39
C MET A 65 -2.63 -3.36 18.07
N GLY A 66 -3.33 -4.47 17.84
CA GLY A 66 -4.70 -4.69 18.27
C GLY A 66 -5.74 -4.03 17.36
N LEU A 67 -5.35 -3.63 16.15
CA LEU A 67 -6.25 -3.04 15.17
C LEU A 67 -6.84 -4.09 14.24
N GLU A 68 -8.06 -3.83 13.76
CA GLU A 68 -8.74 -4.70 12.83
C GLU A 68 -8.45 -4.31 11.37
N LEU A 69 -8.42 -5.32 10.50
CA LEU A 69 -8.29 -5.17 9.07
C LEU A 69 -9.68 -5.14 8.43
N LEU A 70 -9.94 -4.16 7.54
CA LEU A 70 -11.20 -4.09 6.80
C LEU A 70 -11.45 -5.36 5.94
N ALA A 71 -10.38 -5.94 5.40
CA ALA A 71 -10.41 -7.17 4.61
C ALA A 71 -9.47 -8.20 5.27
N PRO A 72 -9.97 -9.03 6.20
CA PRO A 72 -9.13 -9.98 6.93
C PRO A 72 -8.65 -11.15 6.06
N ASP A 73 -9.45 -11.63 5.12
CA ASP A 73 -9.20 -12.84 4.32
C ASP A 73 -8.87 -12.52 2.87
N ASP A 74 -9.82 -11.99 2.10
CA ASP A 74 -9.64 -11.64 0.69
C ASP A 74 -9.13 -10.20 0.56
N PHE A 75 -7.86 -10.02 0.20
CA PHE A 75 -7.21 -8.71 0.16
C PHE A 75 -6.28 -8.52 -1.02
N ALA A 76 -6.17 -7.29 -1.47
CA ALA A 76 -5.17 -6.88 -2.46
C ALA A 76 -3.78 -6.76 -1.81
N TRP A 77 -2.74 -7.19 -2.52
CA TRP A 77 -1.37 -7.18 -1.98
C TRP A 77 -0.72 -5.79 -1.94
N GLY A 78 -1.29 -4.81 -2.57
CA GLY A 78 -0.68 -3.47 -2.65
C GLY A 78 -1.12 -2.49 -1.58
N ILE A 79 -2.18 -2.81 -0.83
CA ILE A 79 -2.80 -1.90 0.11
C ILE A 79 -3.33 -2.65 1.34
N THR A 80 -3.17 -2.05 2.50
CA THR A 80 -3.77 -2.54 3.75
C THR A 80 -4.71 -1.48 4.30
N SER A 81 -5.99 -1.83 4.41
CA SER A 81 -7.03 -0.97 4.99
C SER A 81 -7.25 -1.35 6.45
N VAL A 82 -7.07 -0.39 7.33
CA VAL A 82 -7.10 -0.53 8.79
C VAL A 82 -8.36 0.13 9.33
N LEU A 83 -9.16 -0.60 10.08
CA LEU A 83 -10.27 -0.04 10.85
C LEU A 83 -9.71 0.68 12.08
N LEU A 84 -10.15 1.91 12.28
CA LEU A 84 -9.75 2.69 13.45
C LEU A 84 -10.61 2.33 14.66
N PRO A 85 -10.06 2.44 15.88
CA PRO A 85 -10.83 2.24 17.11
C PRO A 85 -12.04 3.18 17.18
N GLU A 86 -13.08 2.75 17.85
CA GLU A 86 -14.27 3.57 18.08
C GLU A 86 -13.91 4.88 18.81
N GLY A 87 -14.47 5.99 18.35
CA GLY A 87 -14.20 7.32 18.89
C GLY A 87 -12.94 8.01 18.29
N VAL A 88 -12.13 7.35 17.47
CA VAL A 88 -10.98 7.93 16.80
C VAL A 88 -11.38 8.45 15.41
N ASP A 89 -11.21 9.75 15.16
CA ASP A 89 -11.44 10.33 13.84
C ASP A 89 -10.26 10.09 12.90
N GLY A 90 -10.48 9.32 11.84
CA GLY A 90 -9.47 9.02 10.84
C GLY A 90 -8.96 10.25 10.08
N ASN A 91 -9.75 11.31 9.95
CA ASN A 91 -9.26 12.54 9.33
C ASN A 91 -8.20 13.21 10.21
N GLU A 92 -8.41 13.20 11.53
CA GLU A 92 -7.43 13.71 12.49
C GLU A 92 -6.15 12.85 12.51
N VAL A 93 -6.29 11.51 12.48
CA VAL A 93 -5.15 10.60 12.36
C VAL A 93 -4.32 10.89 11.11
N LEU A 94 -4.96 11.07 9.96
CA LEU A 94 -4.27 11.41 8.70
C LEU A 94 -3.58 12.77 8.76
N ARG A 95 -4.23 13.77 9.34
CA ARG A 95 -3.66 15.10 9.54
C ARG A 95 -2.41 15.05 10.43
N LEU A 96 -2.49 14.35 11.56
CA LEU A 96 -1.38 14.17 12.49
C LEU A 96 -0.21 13.42 11.86
N ALA A 97 -0.48 12.34 11.10
CA ALA A 97 0.54 11.60 10.38
C ALA A 97 1.30 12.49 9.38
N ALA A 98 0.58 13.33 8.63
CA ALA A 98 1.19 14.24 7.66
C ALA A 98 1.98 15.36 8.36
N GLU A 99 1.40 16.06 9.35
CA GLU A 99 2.00 17.24 9.97
C GLU A 99 3.17 16.91 10.91
N LYS A 100 3.04 15.83 11.71
CA LYS A 100 4.07 15.49 12.71
C LYS A 100 5.14 14.54 12.20
N HIS A 101 4.79 13.69 11.22
CA HIS A 101 5.67 12.61 10.76
C HIS A 101 6.04 12.71 9.28
N GLY A 102 5.40 13.60 8.50
CA GLY A 102 5.62 13.71 7.06
C GLY A 102 5.11 12.49 6.28
N ILE A 103 4.23 11.67 6.87
CA ILE A 103 3.73 10.44 6.26
C ILE A 103 2.30 10.67 5.76
N TYR A 104 2.11 10.46 4.46
CA TYR A 104 0.83 10.61 3.80
C TYR A 104 0.18 9.24 3.58
N MET A 105 -0.99 9.04 4.16
CA MET A 105 -1.83 7.85 3.99
C MET A 105 -3.19 8.25 3.42
N ALA A 106 -3.94 7.32 2.87
CA ALA A 106 -5.26 7.58 2.34
C ALA A 106 -6.36 7.23 3.36
N GLY A 107 -7.42 8.02 3.39
CA GLY A 107 -8.61 7.73 4.18
C GLY A 107 -9.65 6.88 3.44
N GLY A 108 -10.75 6.60 4.11
CA GLY A 108 -11.93 5.99 3.51
C GLY A 108 -12.73 6.97 2.66
N GLN A 109 -13.64 6.42 1.86
CA GLN A 109 -14.61 7.16 1.07
C GLN A 109 -16.03 6.79 1.53
N ASP A 110 -16.99 7.62 1.22
CA ASP A 110 -18.41 7.41 1.54
C ASP A 110 -18.64 6.98 2.99
N GLN A 111 -19.21 5.80 3.22
CA GLN A 111 -19.51 5.25 4.55
C GLN A 111 -18.26 4.95 5.39
N LEU A 112 -17.09 4.83 4.77
CA LEU A 112 -15.82 4.56 5.43
C LEU A 112 -15.00 5.82 5.73
N LYS A 113 -15.50 7.00 5.34
CA LYS A 113 -14.82 8.27 5.61
C LYS A 113 -14.66 8.48 7.12
N GLY A 114 -13.43 8.78 7.54
CA GLY A 114 -13.07 8.94 8.96
C GLY A 114 -13.00 7.64 9.77
N ARG A 115 -13.34 6.48 9.19
CA ARG A 115 -13.40 5.20 9.90
C ARG A 115 -12.22 4.29 9.60
N ILE A 116 -11.55 4.50 8.46
CA ILE A 116 -10.39 3.70 8.06
C ILE A 116 -9.21 4.56 7.63
N VAL A 117 -8.03 3.98 7.77
CA VAL A 117 -6.80 4.44 7.13
C VAL A 117 -6.31 3.36 6.17
N ARG A 118 -5.84 3.78 4.99
CA ARG A 118 -5.30 2.88 3.97
C ARG A 118 -3.80 3.12 3.82
N ILE A 119 -3.03 2.07 4.04
CA ILE A 119 -1.57 2.06 3.89
C ILE A 119 -1.24 1.46 2.53
N GLY A 120 -0.71 2.27 1.61
CA GLY A 120 -0.17 1.80 0.34
C GLY A 120 1.28 1.35 0.53
N HIS A 121 1.60 0.16 0.04
CA HIS A 121 2.97 -0.41 0.12
C HIS A 121 3.37 -1.02 -1.23
N MET A 122 3.10 -0.27 -2.30
CA MET A 122 3.42 -0.63 -3.68
C MET A 122 4.59 0.19 -4.23
N GLY A 123 5.20 -0.30 -5.32
CA GLY A 123 6.21 0.43 -6.08
C GLY A 123 7.60 0.35 -5.46
N TRP A 124 8.28 1.49 -5.42
CA TRP A 124 9.65 1.62 -4.89
C TRP A 124 9.67 1.84 -3.38
N VAL A 125 8.87 1.05 -2.67
CA VAL A 125 8.73 1.08 -1.20
C VAL A 125 9.42 -0.17 -0.65
N ASP A 126 10.10 -0.04 0.49
CA ASP A 126 10.70 -1.17 1.21
C ASP A 126 10.13 -1.33 2.62
N TRP A 127 10.69 -2.25 3.40
CA TRP A 127 10.24 -2.52 4.75
C TRP A 127 10.48 -1.33 5.70
N ALA A 128 11.50 -0.51 5.45
CA ALA A 128 11.81 0.65 6.30
C ALA A 128 10.76 1.75 6.09
N ASP A 129 10.33 1.98 4.85
CA ASP A 129 9.24 2.92 4.52
C ASP A 129 7.94 2.48 5.20
N VAL A 130 7.62 1.18 5.12
CA VAL A 130 6.42 0.62 5.77
C VAL A 130 6.53 0.75 7.29
N ALA A 131 7.69 0.50 7.88
CA ALA A 131 7.91 0.64 9.32
C ALA A 131 7.70 2.09 9.78
N ALA A 132 8.21 3.07 9.02
CA ALA A 132 7.97 4.50 9.28
C ALA A 132 6.48 4.85 9.20
N GLY A 133 5.77 4.32 8.19
CA GLY A 133 4.33 4.49 8.05
C GLY A 133 3.53 3.89 9.22
N LEU A 134 3.90 2.70 9.66
CA LEU A 134 3.28 2.03 10.80
C LEU A 134 3.53 2.79 12.12
N TYR A 135 4.75 3.30 12.31
CA TYR A 135 5.07 4.14 13.45
C TYR A 135 4.24 5.42 13.46
N ALA A 136 4.15 6.11 12.32
CA ALA A 136 3.35 7.31 12.19
C ALA A 136 1.86 7.04 12.46
N LEU A 137 1.33 5.92 11.98
CA LEU A 137 -0.04 5.50 12.26
C LEU A 137 -0.28 5.29 13.76
N GLU A 138 0.60 4.52 14.42
CA GLU A 138 0.52 4.27 15.87
C GLU A 138 0.51 5.57 16.66
N ARG A 139 1.49 6.45 16.40
CA ARG A 139 1.61 7.74 17.10
C ARG A 139 0.41 8.64 16.85
N SER A 140 -0.09 8.69 15.62
CA SER A 140 -1.22 9.53 15.27
C SER A 140 -2.53 9.03 15.88
N ILE A 141 -2.73 7.71 16.01
CA ILE A 141 -3.88 7.14 16.71
C ILE A 141 -3.84 7.51 18.19
N VAL A 142 -2.68 7.38 18.84
CA VAL A 142 -2.51 7.73 20.27
C VAL A 142 -2.73 9.23 20.48
N ASP A 143 -2.17 10.07 19.63
CA ASP A 143 -2.32 11.52 19.72
C ASP A 143 -3.77 11.98 19.43
N ALA A 144 -4.54 11.19 18.66
CA ALA A 144 -5.97 11.41 18.44
C ALA A 144 -6.87 10.81 19.56
N GLY A 145 -6.26 10.35 20.66
CA GLY A 145 -6.97 9.81 21.84
C GLY A 145 -7.30 8.33 21.77
N GLY A 146 -6.79 7.61 20.76
CA GLY A 146 -6.94 6.17 20.64
C GLY A 146 -5.93 5.39 21.49
N TYR A 147 -6.12 4.07 21.55
CA TYR A 147 -5.25 3.16 22.27
C TYR A 147 -4.67 2.09 21.34
N ILE A 148 -3.40 1.75 21.54
CA ILE A 148 -2.68 0.68 20.83
C ILE A 148 -2.20 -0.36 21.83
N GLY A 149 -2.57 -1.64 21.61
CA GLY A 149 -2.38 -2.70 22.56
C GLY A 149 -0.94 -3.16 22.79
N ALA A 150 -0.11 -3.19 21.75
CA ALA A 150 1.25 -3.71 21.84
C ALA A 150 2.29 -2.73 21.29
N ARG A 151 3.44 -2.65 21.99
CA ARG A 151 4.57 -1.78 21.57
C ARG A 151 5.58 -2.50 20.68
N ASN A 152 5.56 -3.82 20.60
CA ASN A 152 6.51 -4.63 19.79
C ASN A 152 5.94 -5.03 18.42
N TYR A 153 4.94 -4.32 17.92
CA TYR A 153 4.27 -4.62 16.64
C TYR A 153 5.22 -4.61 15.43
N LEU A 154 6.23 -3.72 15.43
CA LEU A 154 7.23 -3.68 14.36
C LEU A 154 8.10 -4.94 14.36
N GLU A 155 8.52 -5.41 15.54
CA GLU A 155 9.32 -6.64 15.66
C GLU A 155 8.51 -7.86 15.18
N GLN A 156 7.27 -7.99 15.62
CA GLN A 156 6.36 -9.05 15.19
C GLN A 156 6.12 -8.99 13.67
N GLY A 157 5.85 -7.81 13.13
CA GLY A 157 5.69 -7.61 11.70
C GLY A 157 6.94 -7.98 10.90
N LEU A 158 8.13 -7.56 11.34
CA LEU A 158 9.39 -7.87 10.69
C LEU A 158 9.73 -9.36 10.74
N ALA A 159 9.35 -10.07 11.79
CA ALA A 159 9.49 -11.53 11.84
C ALA A 159 8.65 -12.20 10.74
N VAL A 160 7.40 -11.74 10.56
CA VAL A 160 6.52 -12.22 9.47
C VAL A 160 7.06 -11.82 8.09
N TYR A 161 7.60 -10.60 7.93
CA TYR A 161 8.24 -10.16 6.69
C TYR A 161 9.34 -11.12 6.24
N ARG A 162 10.27 -11.44 7.15
CA ARG A 162 11.38 -12.37 6.86
C ARG A 162 10.89 -13.74 6.47
N ALA A 163 9.91 -14.28 7.21
CA ALA A 163 9.33 -15.58 6.89
C ALA A 163 8.58 -15.57 5.54
N ALA A 164 7.93 -14.47 5.19
CA ALA A 164 7.21 -14.33 3.92
C ALA A 164 8.12 -14.26 2.70
N LEU A 165 9.39 -13.84 2.85
CA LEU A 165 10.38 -13.87 1.78
C LEU A 165 10.81 -15.29 1.38
N GLU A 166 10.67 -16.24 2.29
CA GLU A 166 11.11 -17.63 2.10
C GLU A 166 10.01 -18.55 1.51
N VAL A 167 8.79 -18.08 1.41
CA VAL A 167 7.66 -18.86 0.91
C VAL A 167 7.18 -18.38 -0.46
N THR A 168 6.40 -19.22 -1.14
CA THR A 168 5.72 -18.83 -2.37
C THR A 168 4.73 -17.70 -2.08
N PRO A 169 4.72 -16.61 -2.87
CA PRO A 169 3.74 -15.54 -2.72
C PRO A 169 2.30 -16.07 -2.72
N GLY A 170 1.48 -15.55 -1.80
CA GLY A 170 0.12 -16.05 -1.57
C GLY A 170 0.00 -17.10 -0.45
N THR A 171 1.10 -17.71 -0.03
CA THR A 171 1.10 -18.65 1.11
C THR A 171 0.90 -17.89 2.43
N PRO A 172 -0.09 -18.22 3.26
CA PRO A 172 -0.27 -17.60 4.57
C PRO A 172 0.96 -17.80 5.47
N VAL A 173 1.36 -16.73 6.15
CA VAL A 173 2.48 -16.75 7.10
C VAL A 173 1.96 -16.31 8.46
N SER A 174 2.12 -17.15 9.47
CA SER A 174 1.83 -16.82 10.86
C SER A 174 3.03 -16.14 11.52
N CYS A 175 2.77 -15.29 12.50
CA CYS A 175 3.85 -14.76 13.34
C CYS A 175 4.55 -15.94 14.05
N PRO A 176 5.87 -16.12 13.87
CA PRO A 176 6.61 -17.08 14.69
C PRO A 176 6.47 -16.65 16.14
N ALA A 177 6.21 -17.61 17.04
CA ALA A 177 6.13 -17.33 18.46
C ALA A 177 7.42 -16.63 18.91
N VAL A 178 7.31 -15.41 19.39
CA VAL A 178 8.44 -14.70 20.01
C VAL A 178 8.79 -15.48 21.28
N ARG A 179 9.98 -16.12 21.26
CA ARG A 179 10.53 -16.81 22.43
C ARG A 179 11.21 -15.81 23.35
#